data_8c6a6b71043ea145051827a53d21373e
#
_entry.id   8c6a6b71043ea145051827a53d21373e
#
_cell.length_a   1.000
_cell.length_b   1.000
_cell.length_c   1.000
_cell.angle_alpha   90.00
_cell.angle_beta   90.00
_cell.angle_gamma   90.00
#
_symmetry.space_group_name_H-M   'P 1'
#
loop_
_entity.id
_entity.type
_entity.pdbx_description
1 polymer ?
#
loop_
_entity_poly.entity_id
_entity_poly.type
_entity_poly.pdbx_seq_one_letter_code
_entity_poly.pdbx_strand_id
1 'polypeptide(L)'
;METVFHHLTALPGVGRWTAEMVLIFAYLHPRILPVQDLGLKRAVQIQYGLAERPSEKMLHALARPWAPYETIATWYLWKSVDGDPSL
;
A
#
# COMPACT_ATOMS: atom_id res chain seq x y z
N MET A 1 -10.35 -10.13 -7.69
CA MET A 1 -10.55 -9.63 -6.32
C MET A 1 -10.20 -10.63 -5.23
N GLU A 2 -10.47 -11.92 -5.42
CA GLU A 2 -10.11 -12.90 -4.40
C GLU A 2 -8.63 -12.95 -4.10
N THR A 3 -7.77 -12.84 -5.11
CA THR A 3 -6.33 -12.83 -4.91
C THR A 3 -5.90 -11.64 -4.05
N VAL A 4 -6.47 -10.46 -4.33
CA VAL A 4 -6.18 -9.27 -3.52
C VAL A 4 -6.70 -9.46 -2.09
N PHE A 5 -7.89 -10.00 -1.94
CA PHE A 5 -8.48 -10.28 -0.63
C PHE A 5 -7.57 -11.21 0.19
N HIS A 6 -7.09 -12.30 -0.42
CA HIS A 6 -6.20 -13.23 0.25
C HIS A 6 -4.89 -12.58 0.67
N HIS A 7 -4.31 -11.73 -0.19
CA HIS A 7 -3.09 -11.00 0.16
C HIS A 7 -3.33 -10.05 1.34
N LEU A 8 -4.46 -9.34 1.35
CA LEU A 8 -4.78 -8.43 2.44
C LEU A 8 -4.97 -9.16 3.76
N THR A 9 -5.71 -10.27 3.74
CA THR A 9 -5.98 -11.01 4.98
C THR A 9 -4.76 -11.76 5.50
N ALA A 10 -3.75 -11.97 4.66
CA ALA A 10 -2.49 -12.58 5.10
C ALA A 10 -1.62 -11.61 5.91
N LEU A 11 -1.89 -10.31 5.86
CA LEU A 11 -1.13 -9.32 6.61
C LEU A 11 -1.51 -9.35 8.10
N PRO A 12 -0.53 -9.14 9.01
CA PRO A 12 -0.82 -9.09 10.44
C PRO A 12 -1.84 -8.00 10.77
N GLY A 13 -2.81 -8.33 11.59
CA GLY A 13 -3.83 -7.38 12.04
C GLY A 13 -4.92 -7.08 11.05
N VAL A 14 -4.95 -7.76 9.89
CA VAL A 14 -5.98 -7.54 8.89
C VAL A 14 -6.94 -8.73 8.88
N GLY A 15 -8.09 -8.55 9.51
CA GLY A 15 -9.15 -9.54 9.48
C GLY A 15 -10.02 -9.41 8.24
N ARG A 16 -10.93 -10.34 8.09
CA ARG A 16 -11.85 -10.38 6.94
C ARG A 16 -12.64 -9.07 6.79
N TRP A 17 -13.18 -8.55 7.90
CA TRP A 17 -13.97 -7.33 7.86
C TRP A 17 -13.17 -6.15 7.37
N THR A 18 -11.94 -5.99 7.89
CA THR A 18 -11.06 -4.90 7.47
C THR A 18 -10.72 -5.01 5.99
N ALA A 19 -10.39 -6.21 5.52
CA ALA A 19 -10.09 -6.42 4.11
C ALA A 19 -11.30 -6.08 3.22
N GLU A 20 -12.50 -6.46 3.63
CA GLU A 20 -13.71 -6.14 2.89
C GLU A 20 -13.94 -4.63 2.82
N MET A 21 -13.73 -3.92 3.92
CA MET A 21 -13.90 -2.47 3.94
C MET A 21 -12.87 -1.77 3.04
N VAL A 22 -11.63 -2.24 3.05
CA VAL A 22 -10.59 -1.69 2.17
C VAL A 22 -10.96 -1.91 0.71
N LEU A 23 -11.47 -3.08 0.36
CA LEU A 23 -11.88 -3.36 -1.02
C LEU A 23 -13.04 -2.49 -1.46
N ILE A 24 -14.01 -2.23 -0.58
CA ILE A 24 -15.12 -1.33 -0.88
C ILE A 24 -14.60 0.09 -1.11
N PHE A 25 -13.76 0.59 -0.21
CA PHE A 25 -13.16 1.91 -0.36
C PHE A 25 -12.38 2.01 -1.68
N ALA A 26 -11.58 1.01 -1.99
CA ALA A 26 -10.77 1.00 -3.21
C ALA A 26 -11.63 0.93 -4.46
N TYR A 27 -12.78 0.25 -4.40
CA TYR A 27 -13.72 0.22 -5.52
C TYR A 27 -14.26 1.62 -5.82
N LEU A 28 -14.58 2.39 -4.77
CA LEU A 28 -15.10 3.74 -4.93
C LEU A 28 -14.02 4.76 -5.27
N HIS A 29 -12.78 4.55 -4.78
CA HIS A 29 -11.67 5.48 -4.93
C HIS A 29 -10.39 4.71 -5.32
N PRO A 30 -10.32 4.16 -6.54
CA PRO A 30 -9.26 3.19 -6.87
C PRO A 30 -7.87 3.80 -7.12
N ARG A 31 -7.77 5.09 -7.38
CA ARG A 31 -6.53 5.69 -7.88
C ARG A 31 -5.93 6.73 -6.95
N ILE A 32 -6.07 6.52 -5.64
CA ILE A 32 -5.45 7.40 -4.66
C ILE A 32 -4.00 7.01 -4.46
N LEU A 33 -3.09 7.94 -4.76
CA LEU A 33 -1.66 7.77 -4.55
C LEU A 33 -1.14 8.98 -3.77
N PRO A 34 -1.05 8.89 -2.44
CA PRO A 34 -0.65 10.03 -1.61
C PRO A 34 0.87 10.23 -1.61
N VAL A 35 1.38 10.84 -2.67
CA VAL A 35 2.83 10.96 -2.92
C VAL A 35 3.57 11.82 -1.89
N GLN A 36 2.86 12.60 -1.10
CA GLN A 36 3.46 13.41 -0.03
C GLN A 36 3.45 12.70 1.32
N ASP A 37 2.80 11.56 1.43
CA ASP A 37 2.68 10.85 2.68
C ASP A 37 3.99 10.18 3.07
N LEU A 38 4.52 10.52 4.24
CA LEU A 38 5.77 9.95 4.74
C LEU A 38 5.64 8.46 5.01
N GLY A 39 4.47 8.01 5.47
CA GLY A 39 4.23 6.59 5.73
C GLY A 39 4.34 5.76 4.45
N LEU A 40 3.75 6.25 3.36
CA LEU A 40 3.87 5.58 2.07
C LEU A 40 5.30 5.58 1.57
N LYS A 41 5.99 6.72 1.64
CA LYS A 41 7.38 6.81 1.19
C LYS A 41 8.27 5.84 1.97
N ARG A 42 8.07 5.76 3.29
CA ARG A 42 8.83 4.84 4.13
C ARG A 42 8.52 3.38 3.78
N ALA A 43 7.26 3.05 3.55
CA ALA A 43 6.88 1.71 3.17
C ALA A 43 7.52 1.29 1.85
N VAL A 44 7.51 2.19 0.87
CA VAL A 44 8.16 1.94 -0.42
C VAL A 44 9.66 1.78 -0.24
N GLN A 45 10.29 2.62 0.56
CA GLN A 45 11.72 2.52 0.85
C GLN A 45 12.06 1.13 1.40
N ILE A 46 11.29 0.66 2.37
CA ILE A 46 11.54 -0.64 3.02
C ILE A 46 11.29 -1.79 2.05
N GLN A 47 10.14 -1.79 1.40
CA GLN A 47 9.74 -2.92 0.56
C GLN A 47 10.55 -3.03 -0.73
N TYR A 48 11.03 -1.91 -1.25
CA TYR A 48 11.84 -1.89 -2.47
C TYR A 48 13.33 -1.86 -2.18
N GLY A 49 13.73 -1.86 -0.91
CA GLY A 49 15.15 -1.89 -0.54
C GLY A 49 15.91 -0.64 -0.96
N LEU A 50 15.27 0.53 -0.89
CA LEU A 50 15.89 1.78 -1.31
C LEU A 50 16.78 2.35 -0.21
N ALA A 51 17.91 2.95 -0.59
CA ALA A 51 18.82 3.59 0.35
C ALA A 51 18.21 4.82 1.00
N GLU A 52 17.36 5.52 0.27
CA GLU A 52 16.72 6.76 0.74
C GLU A 52 15.22 6.72 0.46
N ARG A 53 14.46 7.59 1.12
CA ARG A 53 13.05 7.73 0.80
C ARG A 53 12.90 8.20 -0.64
N PRO A 54 11.95 7.63 -1.40
CA PRO A 54 11.75 8.05 -2.79
C PRO A 54 11.21 9.48 -2.84
N SER A 55 11.64 10.24 -3.84
CA SER A 55 11.02 11.51 -4.17
C SER A 55 9.61 11.27 -4.73
N GLU A 56 8.80 12.33 -4.81
CA GLU A 56 7.47 12.21 -5.42
C GLU A 56 7.57 11.70 -6.86
N LYS A 57 8.54 12.20 -7.61
CA LYS A 57 8.77 11.78 -9.00
C LYS A 57 9.11 10.29 -9.07
N MET A 58 10.00 9.84 -8.20
CA MET A 58 10.37 8.42 -8.15
C MET A 58 9.19 7.56 -7.72
N LEU A 59 8.41 8.04 -6.76
CA LEU A 59 7.25 7.31 -6.29
C LEU A 59 6.21 7.14 -7.41
N HIS A 60 5.96 8.18 -8.20
CA HIS A 60 5.09 8.06 -9.37
C HIS A 60 5.60 7.01 -10.35
N ALA A 61 6.90 6.99 -10.60
CA ALA A 61 7.50 6.01 -11.51
C ALA A 61 7.35 4.59 -10.96
N LEU A 62 7.63 4.38 -9.69
CA LEU A 62 7.52 3.07 -9.05
C LEU A 62 6.07 2.58 -9.00
N ALA A 63 5.12 3.49 -8.90
CA ALA A 63 3.71 3.16 -8.78
C ALA A 63 3.03 2.88 -10.11
N ARG A 64 3.68 3.08 -11.24
CA ARG A 64 3.07 2.83 -12.56
C ARG A 64 2.48 1.42 -12.70
N PRO A 65 3.16 0.35 -12.27
CA PRO A 65 2.58 -0.98 -12.37
C PRO A 65 1.36 -1.20 -11.48
N TRP A 66 1.10 -0.31 -10.52
CA TRP A 66 -0.03 -0.45 -9.62
C TRP A 66 -1.34 -0.01 -10.27
N ALA A 67 -1.27 0.80 -11.33
CA ALA A 67 -2.47 1.31 -11.98
C ALA A 67 -3.33 0.18 -12.54
N PRO A 68 -4.64 0.26 -12.42
CA PRO A 68 -5.45 1.33 -11.84
C PRO A 68 -5.79 1.09 -10.36
N TYR A 69 -4.95 0.37 -9.62
CA TYR A 69 -5.24 -0.10 -8.26
C TYR A 69 -4.35 0.57 -7.20
N GLU A 70 -4.01 1.84 -7.41
CA GLU A 70 -3.09 2.55 -6.51
C GLU A 70 -3.58 2.58 -5.06
N THR A 71 -4.87 2.72 -4.84
CA THR A 71 -5.42 2.74 -3.48
C THR A 71 -5.14 1.44 -2.73
N ILE A 72 -5.40 0.31 -3.37
CA ILE A 72 -5.14 -1.00 -2.76
C ILE A 72 -3.66 -1.20 -2.50
N ALA A 73 -2.82 -0.85 -3.48
CA ALA A 73 -1.39 -1.00 -3.35
C ALA A 73 -0.84 -0.13 -2.22
N THR A 74 -1.30 1.10 -2.10
CA THR A 74 -0.92 2.02 -1.02
C THR A 74 -1.29 1.43 0.34
N TRP A 75 -2.52 0.97 0.48
CA TRP A 75 -3.00 0.41 1.73
C TRP A 75 -2.21 -0.85 2.11
N TYR A 76 -1.95 -1.71 1.12
CA TYR A 76 -1.15 -2.92 1.31
C TYR A 76 0.24 -2.57 1.84
N LEU A 77 0.88 -1.58 1.23
CA LEU A 77 2.23 -1.16 1.63
C LEU A 77 2.24 -0.62 3.06
N TRP A 78 1.29 0.24 3.40
CA TRP A 78 1.18 0.73 4.78
C TRP A 78 1.09 -0.42 5.76
N LYS A 79 0.20 -1.37 5.48
CA LYS A 79 -0.09 -2.47 6.42
C LYS A 79 1.07 -3.45 6.49
N SER A 80 1.79 -3.67 5.39
CA SER A 80 2.90 -4.59 5.34
C SER A 80 4.05 -4.19 6.27
N VAL A 81 4.20 -2.89 6.56
CA VAL A 81 5.25 -2.38 7.45
C VAL A 81 4.73 -1.96 8.81
N ASP A 82 3.41 -1.89 8.99
CA ASP A 82 2.78 -1.41 10.22
C ASP A 82 3.05 -2.31 11.42
N GLY A 83 3.28 -3.59 11.21
CA GLY A 83 3.59 -4.53 12.27
C GLY A 83 5.07 -4.65 12.61
N ASP A 84 5.94 -3.89 11.96
CA ASP A 84 7.37 -3.94 12.18
C ASP A 84 7.72 -3.14 13.45
N PRO A 85 8.28 -3.82 14.49
CA PRO A 85 8.59 -3.12 15.73
C PRO A 85 9.67 -2.05 15.59
N SER A 86 10.40 -2.01 14.47
CA SER A 86 11.38 -0.96 14.21
C SER A 86 10.74 0.34 13.76
N LEU A 87 9.48 0.30 13.45
CA LEU A 87 8.72 1.48 13.05
C LEU A 87 8.07 2.13 14.25
#